data_96e96894f637eba948911160283b1bdb
#
_entry.id   96e96894f637eba948911160283b1bdb
#
_cell.length_a   1.000
_cell.length_b   1.000
_cell.length_c   1.000
_cell.angle_alpha   90.00
_cell.angle_beta   90.00
_cell.angle_gamma   90.00
#
_symmetry.space_group_name_H-M   'P 1'
#
loop_
_entity.id
_entity.type
_entity.pdbx_description
1 polymer ?
#
loop_
_entity_poly.entity_id
_entity_poly.type
_entity_poly.pdbx_seq_one_letter_code
_entity_poly.pdbx_strand_id
1 'polypeptide(L)'
;MNNTDTAALKGYDVGKKVSGIKSHIGVDAQGFSHAVAVTTAEVTDRKGALQAMCRCKTNLCKTQNVLADSGYVGQPFAQAVKEILVEEVTVHIAKRSKLHKFAVIPKRWVVKRSFAWLDKNRRLWKNCERKLDTSLQFIPLAFLALLLRRS
;
A
#
# COMPACT_ATOMS: atom_id res chain seq x y z
N MET A 1 -6.01 0.53 9.57
CA MET A 1 -5.96 1.68 10.51
C MET A 1 -7.34 1.82 11.17
N ASN A 2 -7.42 1.76 12.48
CA ASN A 2 -8.68 1.95 13.21
C ASN A 2 -9.10 3.41 13.13
N ASN A 3 -10.41 3.65 12.98
CA ASN A 3 -10.97 5.00 12.96
C ASN A 3 -11.40 5.46 14.36
N THR A 4 -11.33 6.77 14.59
CA THR A 4 -12.08 7.42 15.64
C THR A 4 -13.53 7.67 15.19
N ASP A 5 -14.41 8.03 16.11
CA ASP A 5 -15.81 8.31 15.81
C ASP A 5 -16.03 9.53 14.91
N THR A 6 -14.99 10.35 14.75
CA THR A 6 -15.00 11.56 13.91
C THR A 6 -14.91 11.29 12.40
N ALA A 7 -14.54 10.08 11.97
CA ALA A 7 -14.41 9.76 10.54
C ALA A 7 -15.77 9.76 9.83
N ALA A 8 -15.90 10.57 8.76
CA ALA A 8 -17.14 10.67 7.98
C ALA A 8 -17.40 9.43 7.12
N LEU A 9 -16.35 8.75 6.66
CA LEU A 9 -16.42 7.54 5.84
C LEU A 9 -15.78 6.39 6.59
N LYS A 10 -16.55 5.35 6.85
CA LYS A 10 -16.11 4.11 7.50
C LYS A 10 -16.53 2.95 6.63
N GLY A 11 -15.63 2.01 6.41
CA GLY A 11 -15.92 0.72 5.81
C GLY A 11 -15.73 -0.39 6.83
N TYR A 12 -16.24 -1.57 6.53
CA TYR A 12 -16.06 -2.76 7.34
C TYR A 12 -15.40 -3.88 6.55
N ASP A 13 -14.26 -4.34 7.02
CA ASP A 13 -13.57 -5.50 6.47
C ASP A 13 -14.11 -6.78 7.12
N VAL A 14 -14.95 -7.50 6.40
CA VAL A 14 -15.58 -8.73 6.89
C VAL A 14 -14.53 -9.80 7.24
N GLY A 15 -13.46 -9.88 6.46
CA GLY A 15 -12.39 -10.88 6.67
C GLY A 15 -11.57 -10.63 7.92
N LYS A 16 -11.31 -9.38 8.24
CA LYS A 16 -10.52 -8.96 9.43
C LYS A 16 -11.41 -8.55 10.60
N LYS A 17 -12.73 -8.45 10.41
CA LYS A 17 -13.72 -8.00 11.40
C LYS A 17 -13.36 -6.63 12.00
N VAL A 18 -12.88 -5.70 11.18
CA VAL A 18 -12.42 -4.37 11.60
C VAL A 18 -13.11 -3.30 10.78
N SER A 19 -13.64 -2.28 11.47
CA SER A 19 -14.14 -1.07 10.83
C SER A 19 -13.02 -0.02 10.73
N GLY A 20 -12.94 0.65 9.58
CA GLY A 20 -11.94 1.69 9.41
C GLY A 20 -11.63 2.02 7.97
N ILE A 21 -10.39 2.44 7.77
CA ILE A 21 -9.80 2.72 6.45
C ILE A 21 -8.58 1.83 6.22
N LYS A 22 -8.24 1.64 4.94
CA LYS A 22 -7.03 0.95 4.50
C LYS A 22 -6.10 1.91 3.79
N SER A 23 -4.81 1.86 4.13
CA SER A 23 -3.75 2.53 3.41
C SER A 23 -3.07 1.56 2.47
N HIS A 24 -2.94 1.94 1.22
CA HIS A 24 -2.25 1.19 0.17
C HIS A 24 -1.02 1.97 -0.25
N ILE A 25 0.16 1.37 -0.17
CA ILE A 25 1.43 2.01 -0.52
C ILE A 25 2.21 1.14 -1.51
N GLY A 26 2.74 1.77 -2.55
CA GLY A 26 3.78 1.20 -3.40
C GLY A 26 5.11 1.85 -3.03
N VAL A 27 6.10 1.03 -2.67
CA VAL A 27 7.41 1.50 -2.19
C VAL A 27 8.53 0.96 -3.06
N ASP A 28 9.64 1.71 -3.12
CA ASP A 28 10.86 1.26 -3.77
C ASP A 28 11.65 0.27 -2.89
N ALA A 29 12.83 -0.14 -3.38
CA ALA A 29 13.72 -1.05 -2.65
C ALA A 29 14.26 -0.46 -1.33
N GLN A 30 14.24 0.86 -1.18
CA GLN A 30 14.65 1.56 0.04
C GLN A 30 13.49 1.75 1.02
N GLY A 31 12.25 1.52 0.58
CA GLY A 31 11.04 1.63 1.38
C GLY A 31 10.36 2.99 1.31
N PHE A 32 10.76 3.88 0.38
CA PHE A 32 10.09 5.16 0.15
C PHE A 32 8.89 4.99 -0.76
N SER A 33 7.86 5.77 -0.49
CA SER A 33 6.57 5.67 -1.19
C SER A 33 6.59 6.40 -2.53
N HIS A 34 6.17 5.71 -3.58
CA HIS A 34 5.95 6.24 -4.93
C HIS A 34 4.47 6.19 -5.34
N ALA A 35 3.67 5.37 -4.68
CA ALA A 35 2.24 5.28 -4.90
C ALA A 35 1.50 5.17 -3.58
N VAL A 36 0.41 5.94 -3.43
CA VAL A 36 -0.39 5.96 -2.21
C VAL A 36 -1.87 6.06 -2.56
N ALA A 37 -2.69 5.27 -1.87
CA ALA A 37 -4.13 5.46 -1.81
C ALA A 37 -4.66 5.15 -0.40
N VAL A 38 -5.75 5.79 -0.05
CA VAL A 38 -6.51 5.49 1.17
C VAL A 38 -7.94 5.18 0.75
N THR A 39 -8.45 4.05 1.23
CA THR A 39 -9.78 3.56 0.92
C THR A 39 -10.52 3.19 2.20
N THR A 40 -11.82 3.04 2.11
CA THR A 40 -12.62 2.44 3.17
C THR A 40 -12.31 0.94 3.31
N ALA A 41 -12.55 0.36 4.47
CA ALA A 41 -12.06 -0.99 4.81
C ALA A 41 -12.66 -2.13 3.96
N GLU A 42 -13.83 -1.92 3.35
CA GLU A 42 -14.46 -2.91 2.46
C GLU A 42 -13.76 -3.07 1.11
N VAL A 43 -12.96 -2.07 0.70
CA VAL A 43 -12.22 -2.14 -0.56
C VAL A 43 -11.13 -3.21 -0.45
N THR A 44 -11.08 -4.10 -1.43
CA THR A 44 -10.07 -5.18 -1.46
C THR A 44 -8.66 -4.60 -1.67
N ASP A 45 -7.66 -5.28 -1.11
CA ASP A 45 -6.26 -4.84 -1.23
C ASP A 45 -5.81 -4.72 -2.70
N ARG A 46 -6.33 -5.59 -3.59
CA ARG A 46 -6.08 -5.52 -5.05
C ARG A 46 -6.62 -4.23 -5.67
N LYS A 47 -7.89 -3.90 -5.40
CA LYS A 47 -8.50 -2.66 -5.91
C LYS A 47 -7.78 -1.42 -5.37
N GLY A 48 -7.45 -1.42 -4.09
CA GLY A 48 -6.72 -0.32 -3.47
C GLY A 48 -5.32 -0.13 -4.05
N ALA A 49 -4.59 -1.21 -4.34
CA ALA A 49 -3.29 -1.13 -4.99
C ALA A 49 -3.40 -0.56 -6.41
N LEU A 50 -4.38 -0.99 -7.20
CA LEU A 50 -4.61 -0.45 -8.54
C LEU A 50 -5.00 1.03 -8.50
N GLN A 51 -5.82 1.45 -7.54
CA GLN A 51 -6.15 2.87 -7.33
C GLN A 51 -4.89 3.70 -6.99
N ALA A 52 -4.00 3.18 -6.14
CA ALA A 52 -2.75 3.84 -5.81
C ALA A 52 -1.86 4.02 -7.05
N MET A 53 -1.73 2.98 -7.87
CA MET A 53 -0.94 3.01 -9.10
C MET A 53 -1.54 3.97 -10.13
N CYS A 54 -2.84 3.93 -10.33
CA CYS A 54 -3.55 4.83 -11.26
C CYS A 54 -3.37 6.31 -10.86
N ARG A 55 -3.56 6.61 -9.57
CA ARG A 55 -3.42 7.97 -9.02
C ARG A 55 -2.00 8.51 -9.16
N CYS A 56 -1.01 7.65 -9.00
CA CYS A 56 0.41 8.03 -9.01
C CYS A 56 1.15 7.56 -10.27
N LYS A 57 0.45 7.37 -11.38
CA LYS A 57 1.00 6.85 -12.64
C LYS A 57 2.25 7.60 -13.10
N THR A 58 2.26 8.92 -12.97
CA THR A 58 3.38 9.79 -13.35
C THR A 58 4.66 9.44 -12.57
N ASN A 59 4.53 9.14 -11.27
CA ASN A 59 5.67 8.79 -10.42
C ASN A 59 6.21 7.38 -10.72
N LEU A 60 5.39 6.55 -11.36
CA LEU A 60 5.69 5.14 -11.66
C LEU A 60 6.12 4.90 -13.10
N CYS A 61 6.30 5.95 -13.91
CA CYS A 61 6.60 5.84 -15.34
C CYS A 61 7.92 5.11 -15.66
N LYS A 62 8.86 5.06 -14.70
CA LYS A 62 10.14 4.34 -14.83
C LYS A 62 10.15 2.97 -14.17
N THR A 63 9.00 2.50 -13.68
CA THR A 63 8.90 1.22 -12.98
C THR A 63 9.00 0.08 -13.98
N GLN A 64 9.98 -0.80 -13.81
CA GLN A 64 10.17 -1.99 -14.63
C GLN A 64 9.61 -3.25 -13.96
N ASN A 65 9.66 -3.31 -12.64
CA ASN A 65 9.27 -4.49 -11.88
C ASN A 65 8.33 -4.12 -10.73
N VAL A 66 7.23 -4.84 -10.60
CA VAL A 66 6.30 -4.74 -9.47
C VAL A 66 6.32 -6.04 -8.70
N LEU A 67 6.66 -5.99 -7.42
CA LEU A 67 6.61 -7.13 -6.52
C LEU A 67 5.37 -7.02 -5.63
N ALA A 68 4.51 -8.02 -5.67
CA ALA A 68 3.31 -8.12 -4.86
C ALA A 68 3.27 -9.40 -4.02
N ASP A 69 2.53 -9.40 -2.92
CA ASP A 69 2.37 -10.58 -2.05
C ASP A 69 1.41 -11.61 -2.68
N SER A 70 1.39 -12.81 -2.12
CA SER A 70 0.52 -13.92 -2.54
C SER A 70 -0.98 -13.60 -2.55
N GLY A 71 -1.43 -12.60 -1.80
CA GLY A 71 -2.80 -12.09 -1.86
C GLY A 71 -3.20 -11.46 -3.20
N TYR A 72 -2.22 -11.13 -4.04
CA TYR A 72 -2.41 -10.51 -5.36
C TYR A 72 -2.32 -11.51 -6.51
N VAL A 73 -2.38 -12.81 -6.22
CA VAL A 73 -2.35 -13.87 -7.25
C VAL A 73 -3.52 -13.72 -8.22
N GLY A 74 -3.23 -13.87 -9.51
CA GLY A 74 -4.20 -13.94 -10.59
C GLY A 74 -3.82 -13.08 -11.81
N GLN A 75 -4.10 -13.62 -12.99
CA GLN A 75 -3.94 -12.92 -14.27
C GLN A 75 -4.60 -11.54 -14.31
N PRO A 76 -5.83 -11.35 -13.76
CA PRO A 76 -6.51 -10.05 -13.82
C PRO A 76 -5.75 -8.92 -13.14
N PHE A 77 -5.04 -9.20 -12.03
CA PHE A 77 -4.26 -8.17 -11.36
C PHE A 77 -3.03 -7.76 -12.17
N ALA A 78 -2.28 -8.75 -12.68
CA ALA A 78 -1.08 -8.49 -13.49
C ALA A 78 -1.44 -7.74 -14.78
N GLN A 79 -2.54 -8.10 -15.41
CA GLN A 79 -3.05 -7.42 -16.60
C GLN A 79 -3.42 -5.96 -16.30
N ALA A 80 -4.19 -5.72 -15.24
CA ALA A 80 -4.58 -4.36 -14.84
C ALA A 80 -3.36 -3.47 -14.47
N VAL A 81 -2.32 -4.04 -13.87
CA VAL A 81 -1.07 -3.31 -13.60
C VAL A 81 -0.40 -2.87 -14.90
N LYS A 82 -0.32 -3.75 -15.91
CA LYS A 82 0.25 -3.43 -17.22
C LYS A 82 -0.54 -2.36 -17.96
N GLU A 83 -1.85 -2.40 -17.89
CA GLU A 83 -2.74 -1.38 -18.49
C GLU A 83 -2.55 0.00 -17.85
N ILE A 84 -2.35 0.03 -16.52
CA ILE A 84 -2.17 1.29 -15.79
C ILE A 84 -0.77 1.88 -16.00
N LEU A 85 0.27 1.07 -15.92
CA LEU A 85 1.65 1.55 -15.94
C LEU A 85 2.21 1.58 -17.37
N VAL A 86 2.75 0.48 -17.82
CA VAL A 86 3.27 0.26 -19.18
C VAL A 86 3.23 -1.24 -19.45
N GLU A 87 3.02 -1.64 -20.66
CA GLU A 87 2.88 -3.05 -21.06
C GLU A 87 4.13 -3.89 -20.75
N GLU A 88 5.30 -3.26 -20.72
CA GLU A 88 6.60 -3.89 -20.44
C GLU A 88 6.85 -4.19 -18.96
N VAL A 89 6.00 -3.73 -18.04
CA VAL A 89 6.18 -3.95 -16.60
C VAL A 89 6.03 -5.44 -16.26
N THR A 90 7.03 -5.98 -15.57
CA THR A 90 6.98 -7.35 -15.07
C THR A 90 6.39 -7.39 -13.66
N VAL A 91 5.31 -8.16 -13.48
CA VAL A 91 4.66 -8.34 -12.18
C VAL A 91 5.13 -9.65 -11.55
N HIS A 92 5.85 -9.57 -10.45
CA HIS A 92 6.30 -10.70 -9.66
C HIS A 92 5.40 -10.89 -8.44
N ILE A 93 4.79 -12.06 -8.33
CA ILE A 93 3.98 -12.42 -7.16
C ILE A 93 4.79 -13.34 -6.27
N ALA A 94 5.06 -12.89 -5.05
CA ALA A 94 5.76 -13.67 -4.05
C ALA A 94 4.87 -14.82 -3.57
N LYS A 95 5.06 -16.02 -4.15
CA LYS A 95 4.36 -17.23 -3.72
C LYS A 95 4.92 -17.67 -2.36
N ARG A 96 4.06 -18.03 -1.40
CA ARG A 96 4.49 -18.84 -0.25
C ARG A 96 5.01 -20.16 -0.81
N SER A 97 6.30 -20.48 -0.58
CA SER A 97 6.81 -21.79 -0.94
C SER A 97 5.97 -22.85 -0.22
N LYS A 98 5.49 -23.82 -0.99
CA LYS A 98 4.73 -24.93 -0.44
C LYS A 98 5.63 -25.69 0.53
N LEU A 99 5.11 -25.90 1.77
CA LEU A 99 5.51 -26.91 2.75
C LEU A 99 6.97 -26.94 3.22
N HIS A 100 7.14 -26.71 4.52
CA HIS A 100 8.26 -27.10 5.38
C HIS A 100 9.66 -26.50 5.16
N LYS A 101 9.85 -25.55 4.21
CA LYS A 101 11.12 -24.80 4.12
C LYS A 101 10.86 -23.34 4.38
N PHE A 102 11.50 -22.79 5.40
CA PHE A 102 11.56 -21.34 5.62
C PHE A 102 12.34 -20.71 4.46
N ALA A 103 11.64 -20.08 3.55
CA ALA A 103 12.23 -19.29 2.48
C ALA A 103 11.97 -17.82 2.75
N VAL A 104 13.02 -17.03 2.91
CA VAL A 104 12.92 -15.58 2.99
C VAL A 104 12.48 -15.06 1.63
N ILE A 105 11.26 -14.54 1.55
CA ILE A 105 10.78 -13.90 0.33
C ILE A 105 11.53 -12.57 0.19
N PRO A 106 12.36 -12.40 -0.87
CA PRO A 106 13.16 -11.20 -1.04
C PRO A 106 12.29 -9.94 -1.03
N LYS A 107 12.74 -8.91 -0.30
CA LYS A 107 12.13 -7.58 -0.25
C LYS A 107 10.73 -7.44 0.35
N ARG A 108 10.05 -8.51 0.76
CA ARG A 108 8.73 -8.42 1.44
C ARG A 108 8.78 -7.59 2.73
N TRP A 109 9.89 -7.67 3.45
CA TRP A 109 10.12 -6.93 4.69
C TRP A 109 10.16 -5.40 4.47
N VAL A 110 10.49 -4.93 3.25
CA VAL A 110 10.56 -3.50 2.93
C VAL A 110 9.21 -2.83 3.14
N VAL A 111 8.13 -3.41 2.62
CA VAL A 111 6.77 -2.88 2.80
C VAL A 111 6.38 -2.84 4.29
N LYS A 112 6.69 -3.92 5.03
CA LYS A 112 6.42 -3.96 6.48
C LYS A 112 7.19 -2.87 7.24
N ARG A 113 8.45 -2.65 6.88
CA ARG A 113 9.27 -1.57 7.44
C ARG A 113 8.66 -0.20 7.14
N SER A 114 8.19 0.02 5.93
CA SER A 114 7.56 1.29 5.54
C SER A 114 6.29 1.55 6.35
N PHE A 115 5.44 0.55 6.56
CA PHE A 115 4.29 0.68 7.47
C PHE A 115 4.72 0.95 8.91
N ALA A 116 5.74 0.26 9.43
CA ALA A 116 6.26 0.52 10.76
C ALA A 116 6.81 1.96 10.94
N TRP A 117 7.32 2.59 9.88
CA TRP A 117 7.67 4.00 9.91
C TRP A 117 6.45 4.91 9.96
N LEU A 118 5.39 4.59 9.22
CA LEU A 118 4.14 5.35 9.25
C LEU A 118 3.47 5.25 10.62
N ASP A 119 3.47 4.09 11.24
CA ASP A 119 2.86 3.85 12.55
C ASP A 119 3.51 4.66 13.69
N LYS A 120 4.77 5.08 13.51
CA LYS A 120 5.45 6.00 14.45
C LYS A 120 4.88 7.42 14.42
N ASN A 121 4.11 7.77 13.39
CA ASN A 121 3.45 9.05 13.30
C ASN A 121 2.09 8.98 13.98
N ARG A 122 1.91 9.75 15.04
CA ARG A 122 0.67 9.76 15.85
C ARG A 122 -0.61 9.86 15.05
N ARG A 123 -0.62 10.65 13.95
CA ARG A 123 -1.78 10.83 13.09
C ARG A 123 -2.08 9.65 12.17
N LEU A 124 -1.09 8.81 11.90
CA LEU A 124 -1.23 7.64 11.03
C LEU A 124 -1.45 6.35 11.81
N TRP A 125 -1.07 6.31 13.09
CA TRP A 125 -1.31 5.16 13.96
C TRP A 125 -2.83 4.92 14.17
N LYS A 126 -3.59 5.99 14.36
CA LYS A 126 -5.06 5.95 14.45
C LYS A 126 -5.63 7.05 13.57
N ASN A 127 -6.55 6.71 12.67
CA ASN A 127 -7.17 7.69 11.79
C ASN A 127 -8.13 8.60 12.59
N CYS A 128 -7.78 9.86 12.69
CA CYS A 128 -8.60 10.90 13.32
C CYS A 128 -9.22 11.85 12.29
N GLU A 129 -8.94 11.64 11.01
CA GLU A 129 -9.34 12.57 9.94
C GLU A 129 -10.76 12.27 9.46
N ARG A 130 -11.53 13.33 9.19
CA ARG A 130 -12.88 13.21 8.69
C ARG A 130 -12.93 12.77 7.22
N LYS A 131 -11.99 13.25 6.41
CA LYS A 131 -11.91 12.98 4.96
C LYS A 131 -10.78 12.02 4.63
N LEU A 132 -11.00 11.11 3.71
CA LEU A 132 -9.98 10.18 3.21
C LEU A 132 -8.80 10.91 2.56
N ASP A 133 -9.06 12.01 1.84
CA ASP A 133 -8.00 12.81 1.21
C ASP A 133 -7.06 13.44 2.23
N THR A 134 -7.55 13.87 3.39
CA THR A 134 -6.70 14.37 4.47
C THR A 134 -5.80 13.25 5.01
N SER A 135 -6.36 12.07 5.24
CA SER A 135 -5.58 10.89 5.65
C SER A 135 -4.53 10.51 4.60
N LEU A 136 -4.89 10.61 3.32
CA LEU A 136 -3.97 10.36 2.21
C LEU A 136 -2.76 11.31 2.24
N GLN A 137 -3.00 12.61 2.45
CA GLN A 137 -1.93 13.63 2.44
C GLN A 137 -0.93 13.47 3.59
N PHE A 138 -1.35 12.91 4.73
CA PHE A 138 -0.44 12.66 5.84
C PHE A 138 0.59 11.56 5.54
N ILE A 139 0.30 10.63 4.64
CA ILE A 139 1.24 9.56 4.30
C ILE A 139 2.50 10.10 3.61
N PRO A 140 2.43 10.86 2.48
CA PRO A 140 3.62 11.43 1.86
C PRO A 140 4.34 12.44 2.78
N LEU A 141 3.62 13.21 3.61
CA LEU A 141 4.24 14.09 4.58
C LEU A 141 5.06 13.33 5.63
N ALA A 142 4.60 12.16 6.07
CA ALA A 142 5.36 11.31 6.99
C ALA A 142 6.63 10.76 6.33
N PHE A 143 6.58 10.37 5.05
CA PHE A 143 7.76 9.96 4.30
C PHE A 143 8.72 11.12 4.06
N LEU A 144 8.23 12.31 3.77
CA LEU A 144 9.06 13.52 3.64
C LEU A 144 9.78 13.84 4.95
N ALA A 145 9.08 13.80 6.08
CA ALA A 145 9.69 13.98 7.40
C ALA A 145 10.76 12.93 7.70
N LEU A 146 10.54 11.68 7.25
CA LEU A 146 11.54 10.62 7.38
C LEU A 146 12.78 10.89 6.53
N LEU A 147 12.62 11.37 5.31
CA LEU A 147 13.71 11.76 4.41
C LEU A 147 14.56 12.85 5.03
N LEU A 148 13.91 13.93 5.51
CA LEU A 148 14.60 15.09 6.13
C LEU A 148 15.37 14.73 7.41
N ARG A 149 14.97 13.67 8.11
CA ARG A 149 15.70 13.19 9.29
C ARG A 149 16.91 12.31 8.94
N ARG A 150 17.02 11.86 7.71
CA ARG A 150 18.10 10.97 7.24
C ARG A 150 19.12 11.69 6.38
N SER A 151 18.79 12.90 5.92
CA SER A 151 19.74 13.83 5.29
C SER A 151 20.58 14.54 6.35
#